data_9202f0ec0e70f05a18d0ae7a73c39955
#
_entry.id   9202f0ec0e70f05a18d0ae7a73c39955
#
_cell.length_a   1.000
_cell.length_b   1.000
_cell.length_c   1.000
_cell.angle_alpha   90.00
_cell.angle_beta   90.00
_cell.angle_gamma   90.00
#
_symmetry.space_group_name_H-M   'P 1'
#
loop_
_entity.id
_entity.type
_entity.pdbx_description
1 polymer ?
#
loop_
_entity_poly.entity_id
_entity_poly.type
_entity_poly.pdbx_seq_one_letter_code
_entity_poly.pdbx_strand_id
1 'polypeptide(L)'
;MLSCHQVKDIPFAKDEIKLKEQISYLNDQDFPVIDTDCAQQMHSVIEAAANDGDSVGGIIETAVVGFPAGIGEPFFDSVESVLSHLLFSVPAVKGVQFGLGFEFGNYFGSQANDAICYEDGKIRTK
;
A
#
# COMPACT_ATOMS: atom_id res chain seq x y z
N MET A 1 3.31 3.32 3.06
CA MET A 1 2.53 4.35 3.77
C MET A 1 1.87 3.72 4.99
N LEU A 2 1.86 4.40 6.10
CA LEU A 2 1.27 3.93 7.35
C LEU A 2 0.15 4.88 7.79
N SER A 3 -0.91 4.37 8.38
CA SER A 3 -1.84 5.19 9.15
C SER A 3 -2.21 4.50 10.45
N CYS A 4 -2.31 5.29 11.51
CA CYS A 4 -2.61 4.80 12.85
C CYS A 4 -3.67 5.70 13.46
N HIS A 5 -4.78 5.11 13.89
CA HIS A 5 -5.94 5.84 14.42
C HIS A 5 -6.42 6.90 13.42
N GLN A 6 -6.27 8.19 13.72
CA GLN A 6 -6.67 9.30 12.85
C GLN A 6 -5.47 9.97 12.15
N VAL A 7 -4.24 9.58 12.47
CA VAL A 7 -3.02 10.08 11.84
C VAL A 7 -2.74 9.31 10.56
N LYS A 8 -2.59 10.02 9.45
CA LYS A 8 -2.29 9.45 8.13
C LYS A 8 -1.00 10.04 7.61
N ASP A 9 -0.14 9.19 7.09
CA ASP A 9 1.05 9.59 6.34
C ASP A 9 0.66 10.22 4.99
N ILE A 10 1.61 10.88 4.35
CA ILE A 10 1.45 11.37 2.99
C ILE A 10 1.40 10.21 1.99
N PRO A 11 0.62 10.34 0.90
CA PRO A 11 0.49 9.28 -0.09
C PRO A 11 1.78 9.06 -0.88
N PHE A 12 1.93 7.88 -1.45
CA PHE A 12 3.00 7.59 -2.40
C PHE A 12 2.97 8.56 -3.59
N ALA A 13 4.15 8.95 -4.06
CA ALA A 13 4.28 9.78 -5.24
C ALA A 13 3.79 9.04 -6.49
N LYS A 14 3.09 9.76 -7.37
CA LYS A 14 2.67 9.22 -8.67
C LYS A 14 3.81 9.18 -9.69
N ASP A 15 4.82 10.01 -9.50
CA ASP A 15 6.03 10.04 -10.32
C ASP A 15 6.94 8.85 -9.99
N GLU A 16 7.35 8.10 -10.99
CA GLU A 16 8.11 6.84 -10.82
C GLU A 16 9.46 7.05 -10.13
N ILE A 17 10.15 8.15 -10.40
CA ILE A 17 11.46 8.44 -9.82
C ILE A 17 11.30 8.72 -8.33
N LYS A 18 10.38 9.62 -7.99
CA LYS A 18 10.07 9.96 -6.60
C LYS A 18 9.53 8.75 -5.82
N LEU A 19 8.71 7.92 -6.46
CA LEU A 19 8.22 6.68 -5.84
C LEU A 19 9.37 5.75 -5.49
N LYS A 20 10.34 5.55 -6.37
CA LYS A 20 11.54 4.72 -6.08
C LYS A 20 12.38 5.31 -4.94
N GLU A 21 12.52 6.63 -4.89
CA GLU A 21 13.20 7.31 -3.78
C GLU A 21 12.48 7.08 -2.45
N GLN A 22 11.15 7.23 -2.43
CA GLN A 22 10.33 6.95 -1.24
C GLN A 22 10.44 5.49 -0.80
N ILE A 23 10.38 4.54 -1.72
CA ILE A 23 10.52 3.11 -1.41
C ILE A 23 11.90 2.84 -0.82
N SER A 24 12.96 3.39 -1.40
CA SER A 24 14.32 3.24 -0.86
C SER A 24 14.42 3.82 0.55
N TYR A 25 13.90 5.02 0.77
CA TYR A 25 13.86 5.65 2.09
C TYR A 25 13.13 4.79 3.12
N LEU A 26 11.91 4.33 2.79
CA LEU A 26 11.09 3.54 3.71
C LEU A 26 11.69 2.17 4.07
N ASN A 27 12.41 1.55 3.14
CA ASN A 27 13.07 0.26 3.38
C ASN A 27 14.20 0.35 4.42
N ASP A 28 14.74 1.54 4.63
CA ASP A 28 15.79 1.80 5.61
C ASP A 28 15.26 2.27 6.98
N GLN A 29 13.92 2.39 7.13
CA GLN A 29 13.29 2.86 8.36
C GLN A 29 12.72 1.70 9.19
N ASP A 30 12.96 1.73 10.49
CA ASP A 30 12.31 0.82 11.45
C ASP A 30 10.81 1.11 11.58
N PHE A 31 10.42 2.36 11.41
CA PHE A 31 9.02 2.82 11.39
C PHE A 31 8.75 3.51 10.05
N PRO A 32 8.22 2.77 9.03
CA PRO A 32 8.21 3.20 7.63
C PRO A 32 7.10 4.23 7.35
N VAL A 33 7.34 5.47 7.73
CA VAL A 33 6.50 6.65 7.51
C VAL A 33 7.28 7.68 6.70
N ILE A 34 6.66 8.26 5.67
CA ILE A 34 7.32 9.22 4.77
C ILE A 34 7.49 10.56 5.46
N ASP A 35 6.46 11.02 6.17
CA ASP A 35 6.45 12.30 6.88
C ASP A 35 6.85 12.10 8.35
N THR A 36 7.95 12.72 8.75
CA THR A 36 8.50 12.61 10.12
C THR A 36 7.58 13.18 11.18
N ASP A 37 6.81 14.22 10.88
CA ASP A 37 5.85 14.80 11.83
C ASP A 37 4.67 13.85 12.04
N CYS A 38 4.21 13.19 10.98
CA CYS A 38 3.22 12.11 11.09
C CYS A 38 3.75 10.93 11.90
N ALA A 39 5.02 10.55 11.72
CA ALA A 39 5.65 9.49 12.52
C ALA A 39 5.62 9.81 14.02
N GLN A 40 5.99 11.03 14.40
CA GLN A 40 5.96 11.47 15.80
C GLN A 40 4.55 11.45 16.40
N GLN A 41 3.56 11.90 15.63
CA GLN A 41 2.16 11.87 16.05
C GLN A 41 1.67 10.42 16.23
N MET A 42 2.02 9.52 15.32
CA MET A 42 1.66 8.10 15.44
C MET A 42 2.31 7.46 16.68
N HIS A 43 3.58 7.73 16.95
CA HIS A 43 4.25 7.27 18.16
C HIS A 43 3.53 7.76 19.42
N SER A 44 3.16 9.03 19.48
CA SER A 44 2.44 9.60 20.63
C SER A 44 1.09 8.91 20.86
N VAL A 45 0.35 8.59 19.80
CA VAL A 45 -0.94 7.88 19.88
C VAL A 45 -0.74 6.45 20.38
N ILE A 46 0.28 5.75 19.87
CA ILE A 46 0.61 4.38 20.27
C ILE A 46 1.02 4.34 21.74
N GLU A 47 1.88 5.26 22.17
CA GLU A 47 2.33 5.35 23.56
C GLU A 47 1.19 5.67 24.52
N ALA A 48 0.29 6.58 24.16
CA ALA A 48 -0.88 6.90 24.96
C ALA A 48 -1.78 5.67 25.16
N ALA A 49 -2.09 4.94 24.08
CA ALA A 49 -2.89 3.72 24.18
C ALA A 49 -2.19 2.65 25.02
N ALA A 50 -0.89 2.46 24.85
CA ALA A 50 -0.12 1.50 25.63
C ALA A 50 -0.12 1.84 27.14
N ASN A 51 -0.04 3.12 27.50
CA ASN A 51 -0.10 3.59 28.89
C ASN A 51 -1.49 3.33 29.53
N ASP A 52 -2.54 3.38 28.71
CA ASP A 52 -3.91 3.06 29.14
C ASP A 52 -4.22 1.54 29.11
N GLY A 53 -3.23 0.71 28.75
CA GLY A 53 -3.42 -0.75 28.63
C GLY A 53 -4.27 -1.15 27.42
N ASP A 54 -4.34 -0.29 26.41
CA ASP A 54 -5.11 -0.48 25.17
C ASP A 54 -4.19 -0.59 23.94
N SER A 55 -4.77 -0.72 22.76
CA SER A 55 -4.07 -0.82 21.48
C SER A 55 -4.75 0.03 20.40
N VAL A 56 -4.01 0.40 19.39
CA VAL A 56 -4.52 1.12 18.23
C VAL A 56 -4.49 0.24 16.99
N GLY A 57 -5.52 0.38 16.15
CA GLY A 57 -5.53 -0.20 14.81
C GLY A 57 -4.74 0.65 13.84
N GLY A 58 -4.37 0.07 12.70
CA GLY A 58 -3.65 0.77 11.65
C GLY A 58 -3.91 0.19 10.27
N ILE A 59 -3.46 0.93 9.25
CA ILE A 59 -3.46 0.51 7.85
C ILE A 59 -2.03 0.64 7.33
N ILE A 60 -1.54 -0.39 6.68
CA ILE A 60 -0.24 -0.38 6.00
C ILE A 60 -0.51 -0.40 4.50
N GLU A 61 0.02 0.56 3.78
CA GLU A 61 0.01 0.58 2.33
C GLU A 61 1.41 0.24 1.82
N THR A 62 1.48 -0.70 0.89
CA THR A 62 2.72 -1.16 0.29
C THR A 62 2.69 -0.90 -1.21
N ALA A 63 3.75 -0.30 -1.75
CA ALA A 63 3.96 -0.16 -3.18
C ALA A 63 4.99 -1.19 -3.67
N VAL A 64 4.67 -1.85 -4.77
CA VAL A 64 5.59 -2.76 -5.45
C VAL A 64 5.84 -2.23 -6.86
N VAL A 65 7.11 -2.04 -7.21
CA VAL A 65 7.53 -1.56 -8.52
C VAL A 65 8.40 -2.60 -9.23
N GLY A 66 8.42 -2.55 -10.56
CA GLY A 66 9.22 -3.47 -11.37
C GLY A 66 8.68 -4.90 -11.39
N PHE A 67 7.41 -5.08 -11.10
CA PHE A 67 6.76 -6.38 -11.17
C PHE A 67 6.69 -6.85 -12.63
N PRO A 68 7.22 -8.03 -12.98
CA PRO A 68 7.20 -8.48 -14.37
C PRO A 68 5.80 -8.88 -14.80
N ALA A 69 5.46 -8.59 -16.07
CA ALA A 69 4.19 -9.01 -16.64
C ALA A 69 4.10 -10.53 -16.73
N GLY A 70 2.87 -11.06 -16.59
CA GLY A 70 2.59 -12.49 -16.74
C GLY A 70 2.83 -13.33 -15.48
N ILE A 71 3.02 -12.70 -14.32
CA ILE A 71 3.04 -13.40 -13.03
C ILE A 71 1.61 -13.62 -12.54
N GLY A 72 1.41 -14.77 -11.87
CA GLY A 72 0.13 -15.22 -11.38
C GLY A 72 -0.60 -16.08 -12.40
N GLU A 73 -1.53 -16.88 -11.92
CA GLU A 73 -2.32 -17.78 -12.75
C GLU A 73 -3.83 -17.60 -12.50
N PRO A 74 -4.63 -17.55 -13.55
CA PRO A 74 -6.07 -17.60 -13.39
C PRO A 74 -6.48 -19.04 -12.97
N PHE A 75 -7.47 -19.24 -12.15
CA PHE A 75 -8.43 -18.36 -11.49
C PHE A 75 -8.10 -18.18 -10.00
N PHE A 76 -7.30 -19.09 -9.41
CA PHE A 76 -7.09 -19.21 -7.97
C PHE A 76 -5.75 -18.65 -7.52
N ASP A 77 -4.76 -18.65 -8.39
CA ASP A 77 -3.37 -18.26 -8.07
C ASP A 77 -2.98 -16.92 -8.70
N SER A 78 -3.94 -15.99 -8.80
CA SER A 78 -3.63 -14.61 -9.13
C SER A 78 -2.72 -14.00 -8.04
N VAL A 79 -1.98 -12.96 -8.40
CA VAL A 79 -1.08 -12.26 -7.46
C VAL A 79 -1.83 -11.82 -6.21
N GLU A 80 -3.02 -11.25 -6.38
CA GLU A 80 -3.86 -10.80 -5.27
C GLU A 80 -4.32 -11.96 -4.38
N SER A 81 -4.65 -13.11 -4.98
CA SER A 81 -5.06 -14.31 -4.23
C SER A 81 -3.93 -14.83 -3.34
N VAL A 82 -2.74 -14.98 -3.92
CA VAL A 82 -1.57 -15.49 -3.19
C VAL A 82 -1.14 -14.51 -2.10
N LEU A 83 -1.06 -13.22 -2.41
CA LEU A 83 -0.72 -12.19 -1.43
C LEU A 83 -1.76 -12.10 -0.32
N SER A 84 -3.05 -12.15 -0.64
CA SER A 84 -4.11 -12.15 0.38
C SER A 84 -3.99 -13.34 1.32
N HIS A 85 -3.75 -14.53 0.78
CA HIS A 85 -3.55 -15.74 1.59
C HIS A 85 -2.38 -15.56 2.58
N LEU A 86 -1.25 -15.03 2.11
CA LEU A 86 -0.09 -14.76 2.96
C LEU A 86 -0.37 -13.66 3.99
N LEU A 87 -0.99 -12.56 3.59
CA LEU A 87 -1.29 -11.42 4.48
C LEU A 87 -2.26 -11.82 5.59
N PHE A 88 -3.30 -12.62 5.29
CA PHE A 88 -4.21 -13.11 6.32
C PHE A 88 -3.59 -14.14 7.28
N SER A 89 -2.42 -14.70 6.95
CA SER A 89 -1.65 -15.52 7.90
C SER A 89 -0.96 -14.68 9.00
N VAL A 90 -0.82 -13.37 8.78
CA VAL A 90 -0.28 -12.45 9.79
C VAL A 90 -1.34 -12.17 10.86
N PRO A 91 -1.04 -12.37 12.15
CA PRO A 91 -2.00 -12.10 13.22
C PRO A 91 -2.52 -10.65 13.18
N ALA A 92 -3.80 -10.48 13.51
CA ALA A 92 -4.52 -9.21 13.55
C ALA A 92 -4.83 -8.55 12.20
N VAL A 93 -4.40 -9.08 11.06
CA VAL A 93 -4.87 -8.61 9.74
C VAL A 93 -6.37 -8.94 9.60
N LYS A 94 -7.18 -7.92 9.29
CA LYS A 94 -8.64 -8.01 9.20
C LYS A 94 -9.19 -7.64 7.83
N GLY A 95 -8.37 -7.03 6.97
CA GLY A 95 -8.76 -6.65 5.63
C GLY A 95 -7.55 -6.42 4.75
N VAL A 96 -7.73 -6.66 3.45
CA VAL A 96 -6.73 -6.44 2.40
C VAL A 96 -7.45 -5.82 1.21
N GLN A 97 -6.81 -4.86 0.55
CA GLN A 97 -7.29 -4.23 -0.66
C GLN A 97 -6.15 -4.12 -1.68
N PHE A 98 -6.49 -4.17 -2.95
CA PHE A 98 -5.55 -3.97 -4.05
C PHE A 98 -6.05 -2.86 -4.98
N GLY A 99 -5.15 -2.04 -5.48
CA GLY A 99 -5.49 -0.92 -6.35
C GLY A 99 -6.49 0.04 -5.68
N LEU A 100 -7.60 0.33 -6.35
CA LEU A 100 -8.67 1.17 -5.82
C LEU A 100 -9.46 0.50 -4.67
N GLY A 101 -9.36 -0.81 -4.52
CA GLY A 101 -10.07 -1.54 -3.48
C GLY A 101 -11.58 -1.26 -3.47
N PHE A 102 -12.16 -0.93 -2.31
CA PHE A 102 -13.59 -0.61 -2.19
C PHE A 102 -13.99 0.72 -2.87
N GLU A 103 -13.04 1.60 -3.10
CA GLU A 103 -13.27 2.85 -3.86
C GLU A 103 -13.72 2.58 -5.31
N PHE A 104 -13.38 1.41 -5.85
CA PHE A 104 -13.77 1.00 -7.21
C PHE A 104 -15.27 1.12 -7.46
N GLY A 105 -16.10 0.93 -6.41
CA GLY A 105 -17.54 1.09 -6.48
C GLY A 105 -18.02 2.51 -6.80
N ASN A 106 -17.15 3.51 -6.71
CA ASN A 106 -17.45 4.92 -6.99
C ASN A 106 -17.08 5.35 -8.41
N TYR A 107 -16.49 4.46 -9.21
CA TYR A 107 -15.96 4.75 -10.54
C TYR A 107 -16.69 3.98 -11.64
N PHE A 108 -16.79 4.58 -12.82
CA PHE A 108 -17.13 3.84 -14.03
C PHE A 108 -15.91 3.02 -14.48
N GLY A 109 -16.14 1.88 -15.13
CA GLY A 109 -15.06 1.01 -15.60
C GLY A 109 -14.02 1.71 -16.49
N SER A 110 -14.46 2.68 -17.32
CA SER A 110 -13.57 3.50 -18.15
C SER A 110 -12.64 4.44 -17.34
N GLN A 111 -13.01 4.76 -16.11
CA GLN A 111 -12.21 5.61 -15.22
C GLN A 111 -11.23 4.82 -14.35
N ALA A 112 -11.58 3.55 -14.08
CA ALA A 112 -10.81 2.66 -13.23
C ALA A 112 -9.96 1.65 -14.02
N ASN A 113 -9.98 1.75 -15.35
CA ASN A 113 -9.22 0.85 -16.22
C ASN A 113 -7.81 1.41 -16.46
N ASP A 114 -6.81 0.55 -16.33
CA ASP A 114 -5.43 0.87 -16.70
C ASP A 114 -5.30 0.93 -18.22
N ALA A 115 -5.08 2.10 -18.75
CA ALA A 115 -4.90 2.29 -20.18
C ALA A 115 -3.60 1.60 -20.64
N ILE A 116 -3.69 0.75 -21.65
CA ILE A 116 -2.53 0.12 -22.26
C ILE A 116 -1.89 1.11 -23.24
N CYS A 117 -0.60 1.34 -23.12
CA CYS A 117 0.19 2.13 -24.05
C CYS A 117 1.37 1.31 -24.59
N TYR A 118 1.87 1.75 -25.76
CA TYR A 118 3.06 1.18 -26.35
C TYR A 118 4.15 2.25 -26.40
N GLU A 119 5.18 2.08 -25.57
CA GLU A 119 6.29 3.01 -25.44
C GLU A 119 7.62 2.22 -25.44
N ASP A 120 8.62 2.75 -26.16
CA ASP A 120 9.97 2.16 -26.25
C ASP A 120 10.00 0.69 -26.66
N GLY A 121 9.11 0.27 -27.56
CA GLY A 121 9.05 -1.11 -28.03
C GLY A 121 8.39 -2.08 -27.05
N LYS A 122 7.76 -1.59 -25.98
CA LYS A 122 7.11 -2.41 -24.94
C LYS A 122 5.67 -1.97 -24.69
N ILE A 123 4.85 -2.93 -24.34
CA ILE A 123 3.49 -2.68 -23.84
C ILE A 123 3.60 -2.37 -22.35
N ARG A 124 2.99 -1.28 -21.94
CA ARG A 124 2.90 -0.84 -20.54
C ARG A 124 1.48 -0.44 -20.19
N THR A 125 1.13 -0.48 -18.93
CA THR A 125 -0.04 0.20 -18.39
C THR A 125 0.35 1.63 -17.98
N LYS A 126 -0.61 2.56 -18.11
CA LYS A 126 -0.43 3.98 -17.77
C LYS A 126 -0.85 4.24 -16.32
#